data_f299c5c29be3721a57a7d8ec5a188a38
#
_entry.id   f299c5c29be3721a57a7d8ec5a188a38
#
_cell.length_a   1.000
_cell.length_b   1.000
_cell.length_c   1.000
_cell.angle_alpha   90.00
_cell.angle_beta   90.00
_cell.angle_gamma   90.00
#
_symmetry.space_group_name_H-M   'P 1'
#
loop_
_entity.id
_entity.type
_entity.pdbx_description
1 polymer ?
#
loop_
_entity_poly.entity_id
_entity_poly.type
_entity_poly.pdbx_seq_one_letter_code
_entity_poly.pdbx_strand_id
1 'polypeptide(L)'
;NCDSVDSDGDGVGDVCDDDIDGDGILNADDNCPDTPEGTTVDLNGCEVFDLPLENNKVWVTSASCIGTTDGSIGLSVEDDSYNYTVTVTGQDDPISLGAETKTALVTGLGTGTYTVCFKVDGQDAYEQCFEVNIAEPKALSVFIDVDNDNKTTSIQLSGSSSYNVEVNGERFDVKGDRFTTNLPTGLSIIKISTDLDCQGIIERE
;
A
#
# COMPACT_ATOMS: atom_id res chain seq x y z
N ASN A 1 -8.04 -42.17 -41.18
CA ASN A 1 -8.33 -42.53 -39.81
C ASN A 1 -7.23 -42.00 -38.92
N CYS A 2 -7.50 -40.89 -38.33
CA CYS A 2 -6.68 -40.39 -37.25
C CYS A 2 -6.72 -41.38 -36.09
N ASP A 3 -5.72 -41.43 -35.27
CA ASP A 3 -5.55 -42.41 -34.19
C ASP A 3 -6.78 -42.40 -33.25
N SER A 4 -6.86 -43.38 -32.37
CA SER A 4 -7.91 -43.46 -31.34
C SER A 4 -7.50 -42.76 -30.03
N VAL A 5 -6.33 -42.23 -29.95
CA VAL A 5 -5.84 -41.37 -28.86
C VAL A 5 -6.25 -39.95 -29.19
N ASP A 6 -6.91 -39.28 -28.28
CA ASP A 6 -7.43 -37.90 -28.31
C ASP A 6 -7.13 -37.33 -26.96
N SER A 7 -6.03 -36.57 -26.87
CA SER A 7 -5.43 -36.19 -25.58
C SER A 7 -6.16 -35.04 -24.92
N ASP A 8 -6.70 -34.09 -25.70
CA ASP A 8 -7.44 -32.93 -25.19
C ASP A 8 -8.97 -33.12 -25.22
N GLY A 9 -9.47 -34.19 -25.93
CA GLY A 9 -10.88 -34.53 -25.95
C GLY A 9 -11.73 -33.73 -26.94
N ASP A 10 -11.13 -33.04 -27.91
CA ASP A 10 -11.79 -32.17 -28.89
C ASP A 10 -12.49 -32.99 -30.03
N GLY A 11 -12.13 -34.29 -30.17
CA GLY A 11 -12.67 -35.21 -31.15
C GLY A 11 -11.79 -35.36 -32.40
N VAL A 12 -10.62 -34.75 -32.44
CA VAL A 12 -9.55 -34.97 -33.40
C VAL A 12 -8.50 -35.89 -32.74
N GLY A 13 -8.03 -36.91 -33.37
CA GLY A 13 -7.01 -37.77 -32.77
C GLY A 13 -5.61 -37.17 -32.93
N ASP A 14 -4.72 -37.41 -31.97
CA ASP A 14 -3.37 -36.80 -31.83
C ASP A 14 -2.56 -36.79 -33.11
N VAL A 15 -2.67 -37.82 -33.94
CA VAL A 15 -1.92 -37.93 -35.23
C VAL A 15 -2.39 -36.91 -36.26
N CYS A 16 -3.59 -36.39 -36.13
CA CYS A 16 -4.19 -35.42 -37.06
C CYS A 16 -4.47 -34.07 -36.39
N ASP A 17 -4.03 -33.93 -35.17
CA ASP A 17 -4.23 -32.73 -34.39
C ASP A 17 -3.03 -31.78 -34.50
N ASP A 18 -3.31 -30.53 -34.79
CA ASP A 18 -2.32 -29.46 -34.83
C ASP A 18 -2.00 -28.85 -33.46
N ASP A 19 -2.84 -29.20 -32.38
CA ASP A 19 -2.75 -28.72 -30.99
C ASP A 19 -3.19 -29.86 -30.05
N ILE A 20 -2.30 -30.83 -29.80
CA ILE A 20 -2.59 -32.12 -29.17
C ILE A 20 -3.10 -32.03 -27.73
N ASP A 21 -2.66 -31.02 -26.96
CA ASP A 21 -3.06 -30.85 -25.56
C ASP A 21 -4.11 -29.75 -25.34
N GLY A 22 -4.51 -29.06 -26.43
CA GLY A 22 -5.60 -28.08 -26.43
C GLY A 22 -5.31 -26.82 -25.64
N ASP A 23 -4.04 -26.48 -25.45
CA ASP A 23 -3.62 -25.30 -24.66
C ASP A 23 -3.68 -23.99 -25.46
N GLY A 24 -3.90 -24.07 -26.79
CA GLY A 24 -4.00 -22.96 -27.72
C GLY A 24 -2.70 -22.62 -28.44
N ILE A 25 -1.62 -23.36 -28.21
CA ILE A 25 -0.36 -23.25 -28.91
C ILE A 25 -0.19 -24.47 -29.81
N LEU A 26 0.07 -24.23 -31.11
CA LEU A 26 0.20 -25.33 -32.08
C LEU A 26 1.44 -26.18 -31.77
N ASN A 27 1.34 -27.49 -31.97
CA ASN A 27 2.43 -28.46 -31.77
C ASN A 27 3.81 -28.04 -32.32
N ALA A 28 3.82 -27.25 -33.41
CA ALA A 28 5.06 -26.78 -34.03
C ALA A 28 5.80 -25.70 -33.23
N ASP A 29 5.05 -24.94 -32.41
CA ASP A 29 5.54 -23.82 -31.60
C ASP A 29 5.49 -24.14 -30.09
N ASP A 30 4.91 -25.30 -29.74
CA ASP A 30 4.75 -25.77 -28.38
C ASP A 30 5.99 -26.55 -27.88
N ASN A 31 6.52 -26.10 -26.73
CA ASN A 31 7.64 -26.75 -26.04
C ASN A 31 7.17 -27.65 -24.88
N CYS A 32 5.90 -27.60 -24.51
CA CYS A 32 5.31 -28.33 -23.37
C CYS A 32 4.05 -29.13 -23.81
N PRO A 33 4.15 -30.12 -24.69
CA PRO A 33 3.05 -30.76 -25.45
C PRO A 33 2.11 -31.64 -24.57
N ASP A 34 2.17 -31.57 -23.29
CA ASP A 34 1.35 -32.31 -22.33
C ASP A 34 0.76 -31.35 -21.27
N THR A 35 0.53 -30.07 -21.61
CA THR A 35 -0.06 -29.09 -20.70
C THR A 35 -1.52 -29.43 -20.40
N PRO A 36 -1.99 -29.47 -19.13
CA PRO A 36 -3.38 -29.78 -18.82
C PRO A 36 -4.35 -28.77 -19.41
N GLU A 37 -5.48 -29.24 -19.97
CA GLU A 37 -6.57 -28.40 -20.50
C GLU A 37 -6.98 -27.30 -19.51
N GLY A 38 -7.11 -26.07 -19.98
CA GLY A 38 -7.51 -24.90 -19.18
C GLY A 38 -6.40 -24.27 -18.34
N THR A 39 -5.17 -24.77 -18.44
CA THR A 39 -3.99 -24.15 -17.84
C THR A 39 -3.65 -22.85 -18.58
N THR A 40 -3.22 -21.81 -17.84
CA THR A 40 -2.65 -20.61 -18.46
C THR A 40 -1.23 -20.90 -18.93
N VAL A 41 -0.96 -20.71 -20.20
CA VAL A 41 0.36 -20.98 -20.81
C VAL A 41 1.04 -19.72 -21.34
N ASP A 42 2.36 -19.81 -21.49
CA ASP A 42 3.15 -18.78 -22.18
C ASP A 42 3.08 -18.95 -23.72
N LEU A 43 3.84 -18.15 -24.45
CA LEU A 43 3.89 -18.21 -25.91
C LEU A 43 4.52 -19.49 -26.46
N ASN A 44 5.06 -20.35 -25.62
CA ASN A 44 5.69 -21.62 -25.95
C ASN A 44 4.90 -22.83 -25.44
N GLY A 45 3.63 -22.65 -25.02
CA GLY A 45 2.77 -23.73 -24.51
C GLY A 45 3.10 -24.21 -23.09
N CYS A 46 4.01 -23.55 -22.39
CA CYS A 46 4.38 -23.98 -21.04
C CYS A 46 3.55 -23.28 -19.96
N GLU A 47 3.12 -24.06 -18.96
CA GLU A 47 2.32 -23.55 -17.83
C GLU A 47 2.98 -22.34 -17.17
N VAL A 48 2.21 -21.26 -17.02
CA VAL A 48 2.60 -20.08 -16.25
C VAL A 48 1.95 -20.16 -14.88
N PHE A 49 2.79 -20.28 -13.85
CA PHE A 49 2.31 -20.18 -12.47
C PHE A 49 1.78 -18.78 -12.21
N ASP A 50 0.53 -18.69 -11.76
CA ASP A 50 -0.09 -17.43 -11.34
C ASP A 50 -0.92 -17.65 -10.07
N LEU A 51 -1.12 -16.58 -9.32
CA LEU A 51 -1.96 -16.55 -8.13
C LEU A 51 -3.06 -15.51 -8.30
N PRO A 52 -4.23 -15.72 -7.66
CA PRO A 52 -5.29 -14.71 -7.65
C PRO A 52 -4.76 -13.35 -7.18
N LEU A 53 -5.22 -12.26 -7.81
CA LEU A 53 -4.80 -10.90 -7.47
C LEU A 53 -4.94 -10.54 -5.99
N GLU A 54 -5.91 -11.17 -5.30
CA GLU A 54 -6.18 -10.96 -3.87
C GLU A 54 -5.29 -11.80 -2.95
N ASN A 55 -4.41 -12.65 -3.52
CA ASN A 55 -3.59 -13.56 -2.72
C ASN A 55 -2.59 -12.84 -1.83
N ASN A 56 -1.87 -11.89 -2.41
CA ASN A 56 -0.85 -11.12 -1.69
C ASN A 56 -1.42 -9.77 -1.28
N LYS A 57 -1.36 -9.43 -0.01
CA LYS A 57 -1.89 -8.17 0.54
C LYS A 57 -0.80 -7.41 1.27
N VAL A 58 -0.75 -6.11 1.01
CA VAL A 58 0.16 -5.18 1.67
C VAL A 58 -0.65 -4.00 2.20
N TRP A 59 -0.41 -3.61 3.45
CA TRP A 59 -0.98 -2.40 4.04
C TRP A 59 0.09 -1.65 4.83
N VAL A 60 -0.10 -0.34 5.01
CA VAL A 60 0.85 0.52 5.70
C VAL A 60 0.22 1.23 6.88
N THR A 61 1.03 1.48 7.91
CA THR A 61 0.73 2.44 8.97
C THR A 61 1.74 3.58 8.86
N SER A 62 1.24 4.79 8.76
CA SER A 62 2.06 6.01 8.67
C SER A 62 2.85 6.25 9.94
N ALA A 63 3.95 6.99 9.83
CA ALA A 63 4.70 7.48 10.98
C ALA A 63 3.82 8.41 11.84
N SER A 64 3.93 8.29 13.16
CA SER A 64 3.10 9.06 14.09
C SER A 64 3.48 10.54 14.16
N CYS A 65 4.75 10.85 13.90
CA CYS A 65 5.32 12.19 13.97
C CYS A 65 6.34 12.43 12.87
N ILE A 66 6.64 13.70 12.61
CA ILE A 66 7.66 14.12 11.65
C ILE A 66 9.02 13.56 12.06
N GLY A 67 9.68 12.85 11.15
CA GLY A 67 11.00 12.28 11.36
C GLY A 67 11.07 11.08 12.30
N THR A 68 9.91 10.52 12.73
CA THR A 68 9.91 9.25 13.47
C THR A 68 10.04 8.05 12.54
N THR A 69 10.52 6.93 13.09
CA THR A 69 10.66 5.66 12.39
C THR A 69 9.74 4.60 12.99
N ASP A 70 8.51 4.96 13.30
CA ASP A 70 7.50 4.09 13.89
C ASP A 70 6.41 3.67 12.92
N GLY A 71 6.58 3.97 11.64
CA GLY A 71 5.76 3.45 10.56
C GLY A 71 5.94 1.94 10.39
N SER A 72 4.99 1.29 9.74
CA SER A 72 5.03 -0.15 9.52
C SER A 72 4.39 -0.57 8.20
N ILE A 73 4.81 -1.73 7.70
CA ILE A 73 4.23 -2.42 6.55
C ILE A 73 3.72 -3.78 7.03
N GLY A 74 2.43 -4.03 6.87
CA GLY A 74 1.82 -5.33 7.09
C GLY A 74 1.74 -6.13 5.79
N LEU A 75 1.96 -7.44 5.90
CA LEU A 75 2.02 -8.40 4.81
C LEU A 75 1.08 -9.55 5.11
N SER A 76 0.38 -10.06 4.10
CA SER A 76 -0.34 -11.33 4.24
C SER A 76 -0.47 -12.06 2.91
N VAL A 77 -0.63 -13.38 3.00
CA VAL A 77 -0.97 -14.27 1.90
C VAL A 77 -2.30 -14.98 2.22
N GLU A 78 -3.12 -15.22 1.21
CA GLU A 78 -4.40 -15.95 1.37
C GLU A 78 -4.20 -17.45 1.24
N ASP A 79 -3.58 -17.90 0.15
CA ASP A 79 -3.24 -19.30 -0.08
C ASP A 79 -1.94 -19.65 0.65
N ASP A 80 -2.04 -20.43 1.71
CA ASP A 80 -0.94 -20.88 2.53
C ASP A 80 -0.41 -22.27 2.16
N SER A 81 -0.87 -22.83 1.06
CA SER A 81 -0.34 -24.09 0.51
C SER A 81 1.07 -23.95 -0.06
N TYR A 82 1.46 -22.71 -0.37
CA TYR A 82 2.79 -22.35 -0.84
C TYR A 82 3.64 -21.70 0.26
N ASN A 83 4.95 -21.78 0.08
CA ASN A 83 5.91 -20.97 0.85
C ASN A 83 6.30 -19.73 0.03
N TYR A 84 6.30 -18.59 0.70
CA TYR A 84 6.62 -17.30 0.09
C TYR A 84 7.88 -16.71 0.71
N THR A 85 8.71 -16.15 -0.14
CA THR A 85 9.82 -15.28 0.27
C THR A 85 9.47 -13.84 -0.09
N VAL A 86 9.36 -12.98 0.92
CA VAL A 86 8.99 -11.56 0.73
C VAL A 86 10.16 -10.66 1.05
N THR A 87 10.51 -9.78 0.12
CA THR A 87 11.54 -8.76 0.31
C THR A 87 10.92 -7.38 0.44
N VAL A 88 11.49 -6.55 1.32
CA VAL A 88 11.07 -5.15 1.52
C VAL A 88 12.30 -4.27 1.39
N THR A 89 12.25 -3.24 0.56
CA THR A 89 13.35 -2.30 0.35
C THR A 89 13.86 -1.75 1.69
N GLY A 90 15.17 -1.83 1.91
CA GLY A 90 15.80 -1.34 3.13
C GLY A 90 15.77 -2.32 4.31
N GLN A 91 15.26 -3.55 4.10
CA GLN A 91 15.40 -4.67 5.02
C GLN A 91 16.42 -5.67 4.44
N ASP A 92 17.37 -6.10 5.25
CA ASP A 92 18.45 -7.00 4.80
C ASP A 92 17.96 -8.46 4.74
N ASP A 93 17.05 -8.85 5.63
CA ASP A 93 16.54 -10.22 5.74
C ASP A 93 15.18 -10.36 5.05
N PRO A 94 15.01 -11.38 4.19
CA PRO A 94 13.71 -11.70 3.62
C PRO A 94 12.75 -12.27 4.68
N ILE A 95 11.47 -12.09 4.46
CA ILE A 95 10.39 -12.54 5.34
C ILE A 95 9.77 -13.80 4.72
N SER A 96 9.62 -14.87 5.50
CA SER A 96 8.97 -16.10 5.05
C SER A 96 7.50 -16.09 5.50
N LEU A 97 6.59 -16.35 4.56
CA LEU A 97 5.17 -16.57 4.80
C LEU A 97 4.75 -17.94 4.25
N GLY A 98 3.65 -18.50 4.75
CA GLY A 98 3.13 -19.81 4.34
C GLY A 98 2.22 -20.42 5.40
N ALA A 99 2.12 -21.77 5.44
CA ALA A 99 1.19 -22.50 6.29
C ALA A 99 1.25 -22.17 7.79
N GLU A 100 2.44 -21.91 8.32
CA GLU A 100 2.61 -21.61 9.75
C GLU A 100 2.47 -20.12 10.05
N THR A 101 2.72 -19.25 9.07
CA THR A 101 2.75 -17.80 9.25
C THR A 101 2.16 -17.12 8.01
N LYS A 102 0.87 -16.82 8.04
CA LYS A 102 0.18 -16.13 6.93
C LYS A 102 0.39 -14.63 6.89
N THR A 103 0.85 -14.03 7.99
CA THR A 103 0.98 -12.58 8.13
C THR A 103 2.30 -12.21 8.77
N ALA A 104 2.84 -11.06 8.37
CA ALA A 104 4.00 -10.46 9.02
C ALA A 104 3.84 -8.95 9.15
N LEU A 105 4.61 -8.35 10.06
CA LEU A 105 4.64 -6.91 10.27
C LEU A 105 6.10 -6.44 10.30
N VAL A 106 6.46 -5.60 9.34
CA VAL A 106 7.74 -4.88 9.31
C VAL A 106 7.55 -3.56 10.03
N THR A 107 8.32 -3.31 11.07
CA THR A 107 8.23 -2.11 11.92
C THR A 107 9.53 -1.31 11.88
N GLY A 108 9.51 -0.13 12.49
CA GLY A 108 10.71 0.70 12.55
C GLY A 108 10.98 1.48 11.27
N LEU A 109 9.97 1.68 10.43
CA LEU A 109 10.11 2.32 9.13
C LEU A 109 9.83 3.82 9.23
N GLY A 110 10.69 4.61 8.58
CA GLY A 110 10.49 6.04 8.43
C GLY A 110 9.60 6.38 7.23
N THR A 111 9.32 7.67 7.06
CA THR A 111 8.69 8.20 5.85
C THR A 111 9.49 7.83 4.60
N GLY A 112 8.79 7.37 3.57
CA GLY A 112 9.40 6.99 2.31
C GLY A 112 8.57 6.02 1.49
N THR A 113 9.08 5.73 0.29
CA THR A 113 8.52 4.72 -0.61
C THR A 113 9.29 3.42 -0.45
N TYR A 114 8.56 2.34 -0.33
CA TYR A 114 9.08 0.99 -0.15
C TYR A 114 8.53 0.08 -1.24
N THR A 115 9.39 -0.76 -1.80
CA THR A 115 8.99 -1.84 -2.70
C THR A 115 8.93 -3.14 -1.91
N VAL A 116 7.81 -3.84 -2.04
CA VAL A 116 7.54 -5.14 -1.41
C VAL A 116 7.34 -6.15 -2.52
N CYS A 117 8.18 -7.17 -2.61
CA CYS A 117 8.08 -8.20 -3.63
C CYS A 117 7.87 -9.58 -3.01
N PHE A 118 6.85 -10.29 -3.48
CA PHE A 118 6.52 -11.66 -3.12
C PHE A 118 7.03 -12.60 -4.20
N LYS A 119 7.74 -13.64 -3.78
CA LYS A 119 8.14 -14.79 -4.60
C LYS A 119 7.57 -16.05 -3.99
N VAL A 120 7.32 -17.07 -4.81
CA VAL A 120 6.86 -18.38 -4.37
C VAL A 120 8.01 -19.38 -4.54
N ASP A 121 8.30 -20.14 -3.49
CA ASP A 121 9.38 -21.13 -3.52
C ASP A 121 9.08 -22.20 -4.57
N GLY A 122 10.05 -22.43 -5.45
CA GLY A 122 9.91 -23.37 -6.56
C GLY A 122 9.22 -22.81 -7.81
N GLN A 123 8.84 -21.53 -7.79
CA GLN A 123 8.23 -20.83 -8.93
C GLN A 123 9.09 -19.61 -9.30
N ASP A 124 10.25 -19.87 -9.93
CA ASP A 124 11.28 -18.83 -10.18
C ASP A 124 10.79 -17.67 -11.06
N ALA A 125 9.82 -17.94 -11.94
CA ALA A 125 9.23 -16.93 -12.82
C ALA A 125 8.20 -16.03 -12.12
N TYR A 126 7.66 -16.45 -10.95
CA TYR A 126 6.66 -15.69 -10.23
C TYR A 126 7.30 -14.63 -9.33
N GLU A 127 6.96 -13.38 -9.58
CA GLU A 127 7.26 -12.26 -8.71
C GLU A 127 6.14 -11.21 -8.80
N GLN A 128 5.55 -10.89 -7.65
CA GLN A 128 4.56 -9.81 -7.55
C GLN A 128 5.07 -8.72 -6.63
N CYS A 129 5.23 -7.51 -7.15
CA CYS A 129 5.74 -6.37 -6.40
C CYS A 129 4.69 -5.29 -6.20
N PHE A 130 4.72 -4.67 -5.00
CA PHE A 130 3.91 -3.53 -4.61
C PHE A 130 4.82 -2.35 -4.25
N GLU A 131 4.45 -1.15 -4.70
CA GLU A 131 5.04 0.08 -4.22
C GLU A 131 4.11 0.71 -3.19
N VAL A 132 4.60 0.95 -1.98
CA VAL A 132 3.83 1.52 -0.87
C VAL A 132 4.54 2.72 -0.28
N ASN A 133 3.78 3.68 0.24
CA ASN A 133 4.32 4.89 0.83
C ASN A 133 3.96 5.00 2.31
N ILE A 134 4.96 5.13 3.17
CA ILE A 134 4.80 5.51 4.57
C ILE A 134 4.86 7.03 4.63
N ALA A 135 3.75 7.66 4.99
CA ALA A 135 3.65 9.09 5.16
C ALA A 135 3.97 9.52 6.59
N GLU A 136 4.22 10.80 6.78
CA GLU A 136 4.29 11.45 8.10
C GLU A 136 3.31 12.62 8.16
N PRO A 137 2.88 13.05 9.36
CA PRO A 137 2.06 14.25 9.53
C PRO A 137 2.79 15.48 8.98
N LYS A 138 2.03 16.43 8.46
CA LYS A 138 2.58 17.74 8.06
C LYS A 138 2.86 18.59 9.31
N ALA A 139 3.86 19.48 9.23
CA ALA A 139 4.11 20.45 10.30
C ALA A 139 2.90 21.37 10.51
N LEU A 140 2.58 21.65 11.78
CA LEU A 140 1.62 22.68 12.12
C LEU A 140 2.13 24.03 11.63
N SER A 141 1.30 24.76 10.87
CA SER A 141 1.61 26.11 10.40
C SER A 141 0.40 27.02 10.56
N VAL A 142 0.67 28.25 10.98
CA VAL A 142 -0.36 29.24 11.32
C VAL A 142 0.01 30.57 10.70
N PHE A 143 -0.94 31.18 10.02
CA PHE A 143 -0.89 32.57 9.59
C PHE A 143 -2.05 33.34 10.23
N ILE A 144 -1.74 34.47 10.88
CA ILE A 144 -2.71 35.30 11.59
C ILE A 144 -2.78 36.66 10.91
N ASP A 145 -3.98 37.07 10.55
CA ASP A 145 -4.33 38.38 10.03
C ASP A 145 -5.27 39.11 11.00
N VAL A 146 -4.91 40.34 11.37
CA VAL A 146 -5.65 41.13 12.35
C VAL A 146 -6.28 42.34 11.67
N ASP A 147 -7.58 42.42 11.70
CA ASP A 147 -8.37 43.59 11.29
C ASP A 147 -8.64 44.49 12.51
N ASN A 148 -7.83 45.52 12.63
CA ASN A 148 -7.94 46.49 13.74
C ASN A 148 -9.21 47.33 13.69
N ASP A 149 -9.77 47.57 12.50
CA ASP A 149 -10.95 48.42 12.32
C ASP A 149 -12.20 47.67 12.79
N ASN A 150 -12.30 46.38 12.49
CA ASN A 150 -13.39 45.53 12.90
C ASN A 150 -13.12 44.75 14.18
N LYS A 151 -11.93 44.86 14.75
CA LYS A 151 -11.48 44.10 15.93
C LYS A 151 -11.66 42.60 15.81
N THR A 152 -11.32 42.08 14.62
CA THR A 152 -11.39 40.65 14.32
C THR A 152 -10.02 40.09 13.96
N THR A 153 -9.82 38.82 14.20
CA THR A 153 -8.68 38.08 13.67
C THR A 153 -9.13 36.91 12.82
N SER A 154 -8.44 36.71 11.70
CA SER A 154 -8.58 35.54 10.84
C SER A 154 -7.31 34.72 10.93
N ILE A 155 -7.45 33.45 11.29
CA ILE A 155 -6.35 32.52 11.47
C ILE A 155 -6.45 31.46 10.37
N GLN A 156 -5.43 31.37 9.53
CA GLN A 156 -5.26 30.27 8.58
C GLN A 156 -4.41 29.19 9.22
N LEU A 157 -4.87 27.95 9.12
CA LEU A 157 -4.34 26.78 9.80
C LEU A 157 -3.94 25.73 8.76
N SER A 158 -2.80 25.07 8.94
CA SER A 158 -2.42 23.93 8.12
C SER A 158 -1.60 22.92 8.92
N GLY A 159 -1.57 21.66 8.44
CA GLY A 159 -0.85 20.57 9.10
C GLY A 159 -1.76 19.54 9.77
N SER A 160 -3.06 19.87 9.98
CA SER A 160 -4.05 18.94 10.52
C SER A 160 -5.41 19.16 9.87
N SER A 161 -6.38 18.33 10.20
CA SER A 161 -7.80 18.52 9.87
C SER A 161 -8.62 19.07 11.05
N SER A 162 -8.04 19.04 12.25
CA SER A 162 -8.64 19.59 13.48
C SER A 162 -7.58 20.28 14.33
N TYR A 163 -7.99 21.37 14.99
CA TYR A 163 -7.12 22.22 15.78
C TYR A 163 -7.81 22.64 17.07
N ASN A 164 -7.02 22.74 18.14
CA ASN A 164 -7.42 23.37 19.38
C ASN A 164 -6.88 24.81 19.37
N VAL A 165 -7.75 25.79 19.23
CA VAL A 165 -7.41 27.23 19.26
C VAL A 165 -7.82 27.80 20.60
N GLU A 166 -6.88 28.43 21.31
CA GLU A 166 -7.17 29.13 22.57
C GLU A 166 -6.86 30.60 22.37
N VAL A 167 -7.86 31.46 22.65
CA VAL A 167 -7.73 32.92 22.58
C VAL A 167 -8.00 33.50 23.96
N ASN A 168 -6.98 34.07 24.60
CA ASN A 168 -7.07 34.61 25.97
C ASN A 168 -7.66 33.65 27.03
N GLY A 169 -7.39 32.34 26.87
CA GLY A 169 -7.91 31.28 27.74
C GLY A 169 -9.24 30.67 27.33
N GLU A 170 -9.94 31.23 26.34
CA GLU A 170 -11.15 30.64 25.77
C GLU A 170 -10.74 29.64 24.67
N ARG A 171 -11.33 28.42 24.70
CA ARG A 171 -10.96 27.31 23.80
C ARG A 171 -12.01 27.06 22.74
N PHE A 172 -11.52 26.77 21.53
CA PHE A 172 -12.32 26.49 20.34
C PHE A 172 -11.77 25.26 19.62
N ASP A 173 -12.65 24.29 19.37
CA ASP A 173 -12.34 23.13 18.51
C ASP A 173 -12.66 23.51 17.06
N VAL A 174 -11.63 23.67 16.25
CA VAL A 174 -11.72 24.15 14.88
C VAL A 174 -11.51 22.98 13.91
N LYS A 175 -12.48 22.76 13.03
CA LYS A 175 -12.35 21.82 11.89
C LYS A 175 -12.18 22.62 10.62
N GLY A 176 -11.19 22.22 9.80
CA GLY A 176 -10.84 22.92 8.57
C GLY A 176 -9.65 23.84 8.74
N ASP A 177 -9.41 24.69 7.76
CA ASP A 177 -8.18 25.47 7.58
C ASP A 177 -8.30 26.95 7.97
N ARG A 178 -9.45 27.37 8.50
CA ARG A 178 -9.70 28.78 8.89
C ARG A 178 -10.53 28.92 10.14
N PHE A 179 -10.14 29.87 10.98
CA PHE A 179 -10.88 30.30 12.16
C PHE A 179 -10.93 31.83 12.24
N THR A 180 -12.05 32.41 12.58
CA THR A 180 -12.21 33.86 12.76
C THR A 180 -12.89 34.14 14.10
N THR A 181 -12.36 35.09 14.85
CA THR A 181 -12.92 35.47 16.14
C THR A 181 -12.71 36.98 16.40
N ASN A 182 -13.48 37.53 17.34
CA ASN A 182 -13.30 38.90 17.79
C ASN A 182 -12.13 38.97 18.80
N LEU A 183 -11.34 40.04 18.72
CA LEU A 183 -10.29 40.32 19.68
C LEU A 183 -10.72 41.48 20.62
N PRO A 184 -10.51 41.36 21.92
CA PRO A 184 -10.63 42.51 22.84
C PRO A 184 -9.55 43.56 22.52
N THR A 185 -9.79 44.76 22.98
CA THR A 185 -8.76 45.83 22.91
C THR A 185 -7.62 45.52 23.88
N GLY A 186 -6.39 45.52 23.35
CA GLY A 186 -5.18 45.25 24.15
C GLY A 186 -4.43 44.03 23.64
N LEU A 187 -3.52 43.54 24.45
CA LEU A 187 -2.73 42.34 24.13
C LEU A 187 -3.62 41.10 24.16
N SER A 188 -3.50 40.26 23.15
CA SER A 188 -4.23 39.00 23.08
C SER A 188 -3.25 37.86 22.85
N ILE A 189 -3.38 36.79 23.61
CA ILE A 189 -2.57 35.57 23.48
C ILE A 189 -3.40 34.53 22.73
N ILE A 190 -2.84 34.04 21.61
CA ILE A 190 -3.45 32.99 20.80
C ILE A 190 -2.52 31.77 20.85
N LYS A 191 -3.08 30.61 21.25
CA LYS A 191 -2.38 29.32 21.25
C LYS A 191 -3.08 28.38 20.32
N ILE A 192 -2.32 27.70 19.46
CA ILE A 192 -2.84 26.73 18.52
C ILE A 192 -2.06 25.43 18.69
N SER A 193 -2.82 24.34 18.86
CA SER A 193 -2.31 22.97 18.91
C SER A 193 -3.22 22.03 18.11
N THR A 194 -2.80 20.81 17.98
CA THR A 194 -3.57 19.71 17.36
C THR A 194 -3.65 18.54 18.34
N ASP A 195 -4.32 17.46 17.92
CA ASP A 195 -4.39 16.22 18.69
C ASP A 195 -3.07 15.41 18.62
N LEU A 196 -2.10 15.87 17.80
CA LEU A 196 -0.77 15.28 17.68
C LEU A 196 0.23 16.06 18.55
N ASP A 197 0.58 15.52 19.71
CA ASP A 197 1.50 16.14 20.66
C ASP A 197 2.83 16.56 20.03
N CYS A 198 3.30 15.82 19.04
CA CYS A 198 4.56 16.10 18.36
C CYS A 198 4.53 17.31 17.42
N GLN A 199 3.37 17.86 17.10
CA GLN A 199 3.29 19.13 16.38
C GLN A 199 3.49 20.34 17.28
N GLY A 200 3.45 20.13 18.60
CA GLY A 200 3.66 21.18 19.59
C GLY A 200 2.55 22.22 19.64
N ILE A 201 2.88 23.37 20.21
CA ILE A 201 1.98 24.52 20.38
C ILE A 201 2.61 25.74 19.71
N ILE A 202 1.84 26.42 18.87
CA ILE A 202 2.20 27.74 18.36
C ILE A 202 1.51 28.79 19.24
N GLU A 203 2.30 29.69 19.83
CA GLU A 203 1.82 30.83 20.63
C GLU A 203 2.18 32.14 19.91
N ARG A 204 1.24 33.08 19.87
CA ARG A 204 1.37 34.41 19.28
C ARG A 204 0.72 35.43 20.22
N GLU A 205 1.36 36.61 20.26
CA GLU A 205 0.89 37.80 20.99
C GLU A 205 0.54 38.93 20.01
#